data_b6c6dbd11f09a493a41c99f9ffae1f30
#
_entry.id   b6c6dbd11f09a493a41c99f9ffae1f30
#
_cell.length_a   1.000
_cell.length_b   1.000
_cell.length_c   1.000
_cell.angle_alpha   90.00
_cell.angle_beta   90.00
_cell.angle_gamma   90.00
#
_symmetry.space_group_name_H-M   'P 1'
#
loop_
_entity.id
_entity.type
_entity.pdbx_description
1 polymer ?
#
loop_
_entity_poly.entity_id
_entity_poly.type
_entity_poly.pdbx_seq_one_letter_code
_entity_poly.pdbx_strand_id
1 'polypeptide(L)'
;MKASDEIDITGDLVASSFCNAKLTINKDVVTITPNVRSYLFEWGLHIFCWTVCIFMSAKVWQLEPNLDSKTDFVIVVFTLGGLFSLGTTLICRRSRRRFYFDLNEKVQNVGSSNNPKIKVAFDSFEKLLLVTTRIYSTESPRTYFELSVLTNTQKRVTLMCHSDYYAIQYDSDVLAEILKLEVESLEA
;
A
#
# COMPACT_ATOMS: atom_id res chain seq x y z
N MET A 1 16.43 17.37 -31.07
CA MET A 1 16.67 16.68 -29.81
C MET A 1 15.50 17.06 -28.88
N LYS A 2 14.51 16.18 -28.72
CA LYS A 2 13.47 16.35 -27.69
C LYS A 2 14.13 16.01 -26.37
N ALA A 3 14.02 16.90 -25.38
CA ALA A 3 14.36 16.59 -24.02
C ALA A 3 13.55 15.32 -23.64
N SER A 4 14.23 14.29 -23.20
CA SER A 4 13.59 13.15 -22.57
C SER A 4 12.88 13.70 -21.36
N ASP A 5 11.54 13.77 -21.41
CA ASP A 5 10.74 14.05 -20.24
C ASP A 5 11.12 12.99 -19.20
N GLU A 6 11.82 13.43 -18.19
CA GLU A 6 12.30 12.59 -17.07
C GLU A 6 11.06 12.08 -16.37
N ILE A 7 10.74 10.80 -16.59
CA ILE A 7 9.62 10.14 -15.89
C ILE A 7 9.95 10.22 -14.42
N ASP A 8 9.07 10.84 -13.65
CA ASP A 8 9.22 10.90 -12.19
C ASP A 8 9.19 9.48 -11.61
N ILE A 9 10.38 8.94 -11.39
CA ILE A 9 10.60 7.58 -10.85
C ILE A 9 10.39 7.57 -9.33
N THR A 10 10.33 8.74 -8.69
CA THR A 10 10.07 8.87 -7.27
C THR A 10 8.59 8.66 -6.96
N GLY A 11 8.12 7.43 -7.13
CA GLY A 11 6.81 7.01 -6.65
C GLY A 11 6.75 7.05 -5.11
N ASP A 12 5.55 7.13 -4.56
CA ASP A 12 5.29 7.12 -3.12
C ASP A 12 5.96 5.92 -2.42
N LEU A 13 7.23 6.05 -2.06
CA LEU A 13 8.09 5.05 -1.39
C LEU A 13 7.49 4.50 -0.08
N VAL A 14 6.48 5.17 0.47
CA VAL A 14 5.84 4.79 1.74
C VAL A 14 5.03 3.49 1.64
N ALA A 15 4.67 3.05 0.44
CA ALA A 15 3.83 1.87 0.25
C ALA A 15 4.60 0.54 0.18
N SER A 16 5.91 0.57 -0.05
CA SER A 16 6.65 -0.61 -0.52
C SER A 16 6.94 -1.68 0.53
N SER A 17 7.04 -1.32 1.80
CA SER A 17 7.56 -2.26 2.82
C SER A 17 6.60 -3.39 3.20
N PHE A 18 5.30 -3.27 2.93
CA PHE A 18 4.27 -4.19 3.43
C PHE A 18 3.23 -4.64 2.40
N CYS A 19 3.35 -4.22 1.16
CA CYS A 19 2.35 -4.46 0.14
C CYS A 19 2.74 -5.57 -0.83
N ASN A 20 2.64 -6.82 -0.39
CA ASN A 20 2.42 -7.90 -1.34
C ASN A 20 0.94 -7.82 -1.75
N ALA A 21 0.67 -7.23 -2.89
CA ALA A 21 -0.67 -7.25 -3.46
C ALA A 21 -0.90 -8.60 -4.16
N LYS A 22 -2.17 -8.96 -4.35
CA LYS A 22 -2.56 -10.17 -5.07
C LYS A 22 -3.41 -9.77 -6.26
N LEU A 23 -2.98 -10.20 -7.44
CA LEU A 23 -3.78 -10.17 -8.66
C LEU A 23 -4.80 -11.30 -8.62
N THR A 24 -6.05 -11.02 -8.92
CA THR A 24 -7.11 -12.02 -9.04
C THR A 24 -7.93 -11.71 -10.29
N ILE A 25 -8.09 -12.71 -11.15
CA ILE A 25 -8.87 -12.61 -12.39
C ILE A 25 -10.17 -13.36 -12.17
N ASN A 26 -11.29 -12.67 -12.38
CA ASN A 26 -12.62 -13.24 -12.29
C ASN A 26 -13.43 -12.83 -13.53
N LYS A 27 -13.48 -13.72 -14.54
CA LYS A 27 -14.14 -13.49 -15.85
C LYS A 27 -13.81 -12.12 -16.45
N ASP A 28 -14.68 -11.14 -16.20
CA ASP A 28 -14.62 -9.81 -16.80
C ASP A 28 -14.00 -8.74 -15.90
N VAL A 29 -13.52 -9.13 -14.72
CA VAL A 29 -12.93 -8.20 -13.74
C VAL A 29 -11.59 -8.70 -13.25
N VAL A 30 -10.58 -7.88 -13.40
CA VAL A 30 -9.27 -8.09 -12.77
C VAL A 30 -9.18 -7.22 -11.53
N THR A 31 -8.81 -7.83 -10.42
CA THR A 31 -8.74 -7.15 -9.13
C THR A 31 -7.33 -7.25 -8.55
N ILE A 32 -6.77 -6.11 -8.17
CA ILE A 32 -5.55 -6.04 -7.37
C ILE A 32 -5.93 -5.67 -5.94
N THR A 33 -5.70 -6.60 -5.02
CA THR A 33 -6.04 -6.43 -3.61
C THR A 33 -4.82 -6.56 -2.72
N PRO A 34 -4.76 -5.81 -1.61
CA PRO A 34 -3.71 -5.98 -0.61
C PRO A 34 -3.73 -7.40 -0.03
N ASN A 35 -2.55 -7.95 0.24
CA ASN A 35 -2.44 -9.26 0.86
C ASN A 35 -2.97 -9.25 2.32
N VAL A 36 -3.48 -10.38 2.77
CA VAL A 36 -3.95 -10.60 4.15
C VAL A 36 -2.87 -10.29 5.20
N ARG A 37 -1.59 -10.50 4.87
CA ARG A 37 -0.46 -10.17 5.76
C ARG A 37 -0.44 -8.70 6.19
N SER A 38 -0.85 -7.78 5.32
CA SER A 38 -0.92 -6.35 5.65
C SER A 38 -1.99 -6.03 6.69
N TYR A 39 -3.08 -6.79 6.70
CA TYR A 39 -4.13 -6.70 7.72
C TYR A 39 -3.67 -7.29 9.05
N LEU A 40 -3.01 -8.46 9.01
CA LEU A 40 -2.48 -9.10 10.22
C LEU A 40 -1.44 -8.22 10.92
N PHE A 41 -0.59 -7.53 10.16
CA PHE A 41 0.37 -6.58 10.72
C PHE A 41 -0.33 -5.41 11.43
N GLU A 42 -1.34 -4.79 10.81
CA GLU A 42 -2.10 -3.70 11.44
C GLU A 42 -2.78 -4.16 12.72
N TRP A 43 -3.48 -5.29 12.67
CA TRP A 43 -4.11 -5.87 13.86
C TRP A 43 -3.10 -6.19 14.97
N GLY A 44 -1.96 -6.78 14.60
CA GLY A 44 -0.89 -7.05 15.54
C GLY A 44 -0.36 -5.79 16.22
N LEU A 45 -0.18 -4.72 15.45
CA LEU A 45 0.27 -3.43 15.96
C LEU A 45 -0.76 -2.80 16.91
N HIS A 46 -2.05 -2.88 16.60
CA HIS A 46 -3.12 -2.41 17.48
C HIS A 46 -3.17 -3.22 18.78
N ILE A 47 -3.15 -4.55 18.69
CA ILE A 47 -3.16 -5.43 19.87
C ILE A 47 -1.94 -5.12 20.74
N PHE A 48 -0.75 -4.99 20.16
CA PHE A 48 0.46 -4.64 20.89
C PHE A 48 0.33 -3.28 21.60
N CYS A 49 -0.11 -2.24 20.89
CA CYS A 49 -0.30 -0.91 21.46
C CYS A 49 -1.25 -0.93 22.66
N TRP A 50 -2.43 -1.54 22.50
CA TRP A 50 -3.41 -1.63 23.58
C TRP A 50 -2.95 -2.48 24.76
N THR A 51 -2.20 -3.57 24.49
CA THR A 51 -1.60 -4.39 25.55
C THR A 51 -0.62 -3.57 26.39
N VAL A 52 0.23 -2.77 25.74
CA VAL A 52 1.16 -1.87 26.44
C VAL A 52 0.40 -0.82 27.27
N CYS A 53 -0.63 -0.19 26.71
CA CYS A 53 -1.44 0.79 27.42
C CYS A 53 -2.08 0.18 28.68
N ILE A 54 -2.67 -1.01 28.57
CA ILE A 54 -3.29 -1.72 29.69
C ILE A 54 -2.24 -2.08 30.75
N PHE A 55 -1.10 -2.63 30.31
CA PHE A 55 -0.03 -3.03 31.25
C PHE A 55 0.54 -1.82 32.00
N MET A 56 0.82 -0.70 31.31
CA MET A 56 1.31 0.52 31.96
C MET A 56 0.30 1.09 32.95
N SER A 57 -0.98 1.11 32.59
CA SER A 57 -2.05 1.57 33.48
C SER A 57 -2.20 0.68 34.72
N ALA A 58 -2.12 -0.64 34.55
CA ALA A 58 -2.17 -1.57 35.68
C ALA A 58 -0.97 -1.41 36.63
N LYS A 59 0.24 -1.17 36.09
CA LYS A 59 1.44 -0.91 36.91
C LYS A 59 1.33 0.37 37.71
N VAL A 60 0.87 1.45 37.10
CA VAL A 60 0.68 2.74 37.80
C VAL A 60 -0.40 2.58 38.87
N TRP A 61 -1.48 1.85 38.58
CA TRP A 61 -2.54 1.58 39.55
C TRP A 61 -2.05 0.86 40.81
N GLN A 62 -1.05 0.01 40.66
CA GLN A 62 -0.43 -0.71 41.79
C GLN A 62 0.58 0.12 42.58
N LEU A 63 1.33 1.00 41.93
CA LEU A 63 2.47 1.67 42.52
C LEU A 63 2.14 3.07 43.09
N GLU A 64 1.21 3.78 42.47
CA GLU A 64 0.87 5.16 42.84
C GLU A 64 -0.20 5.19 43.94
N PRO A 65 0.03 5.85 45.10
CA PRO A 65 -0.95 5.93 46.15
C PRO A 65 -2.07 6.96 45.90
N ASN A 66 -1.77 8.01 45.10
CA ASN A 66 -2.72 9.09 44.84
C ASN A 66 -3.71 8.72 43.71
N LEU A 67 -5.02 8.76 44.01
CA LEU A 67 -6.06 8.38 43.07
C LEU A 67 -6.16 9.35 41.86
N ASP A 68 -6.02 10.66 42.11
CA ASP A 68 -6.12 11.65 41.04
C ASP A 68 -4.98 11.49 40.03
N SER A 69 -3.74 11.32 40.53
CA SER A 69 -2.56 11.07 39.70
C SER A 69 -2.70 9.77 38.85
N LYS A 70 -3.31 8.71 39.41
CA LYS A 70 -3.60 7.47 38.66
C LYS A 70 -4.56 7.74 37.51
N THR A 71 -5.63 8.46 37.78
CA THR A 71 -6.68 8.74 36.81
C THR A 71 -6.13 9.58 35.65
N ASP A 72 -5.38 10.63 35.94
CA ASP A 72 -4.76 11.50 34.95
C ASP A 72 -3.79 10.72 34.05
N PHE A 73 -2.94 9.86 34.67
CA PHE A 73 -2.02 9.01 33.91
C PHE A 73 -2.74 8.06 32.98
N VAL A 74 -3.76 7.38 33.46
CA VAL A 74 -4.56 6.46 32.65
C VAL A 74 -5.20 7.18 31.46
N ILE A 75 -5.79 8.35 31.69
CA ILE A 75 -6.39 9.17 30.62
C ILE A 75 -5.34 9.54 29.56
N VAL A 76 -4.17 9.99 29.98
CA VAL A 76 -3.08 10.35 29.04
C VAL A 76 -2.63 9.16 28.22
N VAL A 77 -2.38 8.00 28.86
CA VAL A 77 -1.93 6.77 28.18
C VAL A 77 -2.95 6.28 27.16
N PHE A 78 -4.23 6.25 27.51
CA PHE A 78 -5.29 5.82 26.59
C PHE A 78 -5.53 6.80 25.47
N THR A 79 -5.40 8.12 25.73
CA THR A 79 -5.50 9.14 24.69
C THR A 79 -4.36 9.00 23.68
N LEU A 80 -3.12 8.85 24.13
CA LEU A 80 -1.96 8.64 23.24
C LEU A 80 -2.07 7.33 22.46
N GLY A 81 -2.50 6.25 23.11
CA GLY A 81 -2.77 4.96 22.48
C GLY A 81 -3.84 5.07 21.39
N GLY A 82 -4.91 5.79 21.66
CA GLY A 82 -5.99 6.06 20.70
C GLY A 82 -5.51 6.87 19.49
N LEU A 83 -4.74 7.93 19.71
CA LEU A 83 -4.16 8.75 18.64
C LEU A 83 -3.19 7.93 17.77
N PHE A 84 -2.33 7.13 18.40
CA PHE A 84 -1.42 6.23 17.67
C PHE A 84 -2.19 5.21 16.84
N SER A 85 -3.21 4.58 17.42
CA SER A 85 -4.07 3.61 16.74
C SER A 85 -4.81 4.24 15.55
N LEU A 86 -5.33 5.46 15.71
CA LEU A 86 -5.96 6.21 14.62
C LEU A 86 -4.95 6.53 13.50
N GLY A 87 -3.77 7.01 13.87
CA GLY A 87 -2.70 7.36 12.92
C GLY A 87 -2.28 6.14 12.09
N THR A 88 -2.03 4.98 12.73
CA THR A 88 -1.68 3.75 12.04
C THR A 88 -2.79 3.27 11.11
N THR A 89 -4.06 3.34 11.55
CA THR A 89 -5.21 2.99 10.70
C THR A 89 -5.29 3.87 9.46
N LEU A 90 -5.09 5.18 9.59
CA LEU A 90 -5.14 6.12 8.47
C LEU A 90 -4.01 5.84 7.46
N ILE A 91 -2.79 5.61 7.94
CA ILE A 91 -1.63 5.26 7.10
C ILE A 91 -1.89 3.95 6.37
N CYS A 92 -2.30 2.90 7.09
CA CYS A 92 -2.58 1.59 6.50
C CYS A 92 -3.73 1.63 5.49
N ARG A 93 -4.80 2.39 5.75
CA ARG A 93 -5.90 2.57 4.80
C ARG A 93 -5.45 3.29 3.54
N ARG A 94 -4.56 4.28 3.64
CA ARG A 94 -4.02 5.00 2.49
C ARG A 94 -3.17 4.10 1.60
N SER A 95 -2.39 3.20 2.19
CA SER A 95 -1.53 2.24 1.47
C SER A 95 -2.30 1.07 0.85
N ARG A 96 -3.56 0.82 1.25
CA ARG A 96 -4.38 -0.30 0.80
C ARG A 96 -5.35 0.09 -0.31
N ARG A 97 -4.84 0.65 -1.38
CA ARG A 97 -5.66 0.91 -2.55
C ARG A 97 -6.05 -0.42 -3.20
N ARG A 98 -7.30 -0.52 -3.64
CA ARG A 98 -7.79 -1.63 -4.44
C ARG A 98 -8.03 -1.12 -5.83
N PHE A 99 -7.55 -1.86 -6.80
CA PHE A 99 -7.77 -1.56 -8.21
C PHE A 99 -8.67 -2.62 -8.80
N TYR A 100 -9.64 -2.19 -9.57
CA TYR A 100 -10.56 -3.05 -10.33
C TYR A 100 -10.48 -2.63 -11.78
N PHE A 101 -10.15 -3.58 -12.63
CA PHE A 101 -10.14 -3.38 -14.07
C PHE A 101 -11.37 -4.09 -14.62
N ASP A 102 -12.36 -3.33 -15.07
CA ASP A 102 -13.54 -3.84 -15.73
C ASP A 102 -13.24 -3.98 -17.22
N LEU A 103 -13.18 -5.23 -17.69
CA LEU A 103 -12.78 -5.54 -19.06
C LEU A 103 -13.92 -5.25 -20.05
N ASN A 104 -15.18 -5.26 -19.60
CA ASN A 104 -16.35 -4.95 -20.44
C ASN A 104 -16.46 -3.43 -20.65
N GLU A 105 -16.38 -2.67 -19.58
CA GLU A 105 -16.42 -1.20 -19.64
C GLU A 105 -15.07 -0.58 -20.08
N LYS A 106 -13.99 -1.37 -20.10
CA LYS A 106 -12.61 -0.93 -20.37
C LYS A 106 -12.18 0.24 -19.47
N VAL A 107 -12.46 0.11 -18.19
CA VAL A 107 -12.13 1.13 -17.19
C VAL A 107 -11.42 0.53 -15.98
N GLN A 108 -10.49 1.30 -15.45
CA GLN A 108 -9.89 1.05 -14.15
C GLN A 108 -10.66 1.84 -13.10
N ASN A 109 -11.06 1.16 -12.05
CA ASN A 109 -11.72 1.74 -10.89
C ASN A 109 -10.79 1.66 -9.67
N VAL A 110 -10.70 2.73 -8.90
CA VAL A 110 -9.96 2.76 -7.64
C VAL A 110 -10.95 2.83 -6.49
N GLY A 111 -10.86 1.88 -5.55
CA GLY A 111 -11.72 1.83 -4.37
C GLY A 111 -12.58 0.59 -4.32
N SER A 112 -13.90 0.72 -4.29
CA SER A 112 -14.86 -0.39 -4.35
C SER A 112 -15.42 -0.54 -5.76
N SER A 113 -15.67 -1.77 -6.21
CA SER A 113 -16.32 -2.04 -7.50
C SER A 113 -17.70 -1.37 -7.61
N ASN A 114 -18.43 -1.30 -6.50
CA ASN A 114 -19.79 -0.74 -6.48
C ASN A 114 -19.83 0.79 -6.29
N ASN A 115 -18.74 1.39 -5.85
CA ASN A 115 -18.62 2.85 -5.67
C ASN A 115 -17.19 3.30 -5.94
N PRO A 116 -16.78 3.37 -7.21
CA PRO A 116 -15.45 3.77 -7.58
C PRO A 116 -15.24 5.26 -7.29
N LYS A 117 -14.16 5.59 -6.58
CA LYS A 117 -13.78 6.97 -6.31
C LYS A 117 -13.16 7.65 -7.53
N ILE A 118 -12.49 6.87 -8.36
CA ILE A 118 -11.82 7.34 -9.57
C ILE A 118 -12.06 6.29 -10.65
N LYS A 119 -12.46 6.75 -11.83
CA LYS A 119 -12.60 5.96 -13.06
C LYS A 119 -11.56 6.45 -14.05
N VAL A 120 -10.76 5.55 -14.62
CA VAL A 120 -9.76 5.85 -15.66
C VAL A 120 -10.00 4.88 -16.82
N ALA A 121 -10.19 5.41 -18.02
CA ALA A 121 -10.37 4.58 -19.21
C ALA A 121 -9.05 3.91 -19.63
N PHE A 122 -9.10 2.68 -20.15
CA PHE A 122 -7.90 1.95 -20.61
C PHE A 122 -7.20 2.68 -21.75
N ASP A 123 -7.93 3.38 -22.61
CA ASP A 123 -7.37 4.15 -23.71
C ASP A 123 -6.44 5.30 -23.25
N SER A 124 -6.50 5.65 -21.95
CA SER A 124 -5.58 6.61 -21.35
C SER A 124 -4.27 5.99 -20.86
N PHE A 125 -4.13 4.66 -20.93
CA PHE A 125 -2.91 3.97 -20.54
C PHE A 125 -1.95 3.88 -21.74
N GLU A 126 -0.70 4.16 -21.48
CA GLU A 126 0.36 4.09 -22.50
C GLU A 126 1.13 2.78 -22.40
N LYS A 127 1.61 2.46 -21.20
CA LYS A 127 2.39 1.24 -20.91
C LYS A 127 2.40 0.89 -19.44
N LEU A 128 2.84 -0.33 -19.13
CA LEU A 128 3.16 -0.77 -17.79
C LEU A 128 4.64 -0.54 -17.49
N LEU A 129 4.95 -0.12 -16.28
CA LEU A 129 6.31 0.08 -15.80
C LEU A 129 6.58 -0.89 -14.65
N LEU A 130 7.57 -1.76 -14.83
CA LEU A 130 8.11 -2.60 -13.76
C LEU A 130 9.39 -1.94 -13.24
N VAL A 131 9.30 -1.30 -12.08
CA VAL A 131 10.39 -0.53 -11.50
C VAL A 131 11.07 -1.31 -10.40
N THR A 132 12.38 -1.47 -10.51
CA THR A 132 13.24 -2.07 -9.49
C THR A 132 13.86 -0.97 -8.64
N THR A 133 13.52 -0.93 -7.35
CA THR A 133 14.08 0.05 -6.41
C THR A 133 14.98 -0.66 -5.39
N ARG A 134 16.21 -0.21 -5.24
CA ARG A 134 17.16 -0.71 -4.25
C ARG A 134 17.28 0.27 -3.10
N ILE A 135 16.86 -0.15 -1.91
CA ILE A 135 17.03 0.66 -0.70
C ILE A 135 18.28 0.16 0.03
N TYR A 136 19.28 1.03 0.09
CA TYR A 136 20.50 0.77 0.86
C TYR A 136 20.25 1.15 2.31
N SER A 137 20.10 0.13 3.18
CA SER A 137 20.09 0.34 4.61
C SER A 137 21.43 -0.11 5.22
N THR A 138 21.76 0.38 6.41
CA THR A 138 23.00 0.02 7.13
C THR A 138 23.10 -1.47 7.45
N GLU A 139 21.99 -2.20 7.48
CA GLU A 139 21.98 -3.62 7.86
C GLU A 139 21.98 -4.57 6.66
N SER A 140 21.23 -4.25 5.61
CA SER A 140 21.25 -5.02 4.37
C SER A 140 20.51 -4.27 3.23
N PRO A 141 21.01 -4.34 2.00
CA PRO A 141 20.28 -3.80 0.86
C PRO A 141 18.98 -4.59 0.65
N ARG A 142 17.88 -3.88 0.49
CA ARG A 142 16.58 -4.48 0.16
C ARG A 142 16.16 -4.03 -1.23
N THR A 143 15.73 -4.98 -2.04
CA THR A 143 15.21 -4.72 -3.37
C THR A 143 13.68 -4.86 -3.33
N TYR A 144 13.00 -3.89 -3.90
CA TYR A 144 11.55 -3.88 -4.08
C TYR A 144 11.23 -3.70 -5.54
N PHE A 145 10.15 -4.32 -5.95
CA PHE A 145 9.64 -4.25 -7.30
C PHE A 145 8.28 -3.59 -7.27
N GLU A 146 8.06 -2.64 -8.14
CA GLU A 146 6.82 -1.90 -8.25
C GLU A 146 6.27 -2.02 -9.66
N LEU A 147 5.00 -2.41 -9.78
CA LEU A 147 4.26 -2.38 -11.02
C LEU A 147 3.37 -1.14 -11.04
N SER A 148 3.56 -0.32 -12.04
CA SER A 148 2.82 0.92 -12.25
C SER A 148 2.25 0.98 -13.65
N VAL A 149 1.20 1.76 -13.86
CA VAL A 149 0.73 2.13 -15.18
C VAL A 149 1.13 3.57 -15.47
N LEU A 150 1.70 3.81 -16.66
CA LEU A 150 1.92 5.14 -17.18
C LEU A 150 0.74 5.55 -18.04
N THR A 151 0.19 6.73 -17.80
CA THR A 151 -0.89 7.28 -18.62
C THR A 151 -0.34 8.13 -19.76
N ASN A 152 -1.13 8.35 -20.80
CA ASN A 152 -0.79 9.26 -21.92
C ASN A 152 -0.56 10.73 -21.49
N THR A 153 -0.96 11.08 -20.26
CA THR A 153 -0.64 12.39 -19.64
C THR A 153 0.64 12.35 -18.81
N GLN A 154 1.46 11.31 -18.97
CA GLN A 154 2.73 11.08 -18.26
C GLN A 154 2.54 10.97 -16.72
N LYS A 155 1.35 10.63 -16.26
CA LYS A 155 1.10 10.34 -14.83
C LYS A 155 1.35 8.87 -14.56
N ARG A 156 2.16 8.60 -13.56
CA ARG A 156 2.42 7.27 -13.06
C ARG A 156 1.43 6.92 -11.96
N VAL A 157 0.80 5.75 -12.07
CA VAL A 157 -0.11 5.21 -11.05
C VAL A 157 0.41 3.86 -10.60
N THR A 158 0.89 3.79 -9.37
CA THR A 158 1.36 2.53 -8.76
C THR A 158 0.18 1.61 -8.51
N LEU A 159 0.25 0.41 -9.07
CA LEU A 159 -0.77 -0.65 -8.95
C LEU A 159 -0.45 -1.59 -7.80
N MET A 160 0.78 -2.08 -7.75
CA MET A 160 1.23 -3.03 -6.73
C MET A 160 2.73 -2.94 -6.51
N CYS A 161 3.16 -3.42 -5.32
CA CYS A 161 4.57 -3.60 -4.98
C CYS A 161 4.78 -5.02 -4.47
N HIS A 162 5.95 -5.58 -4.72
CA HIS A 162 6.30 -6.92 -4.27
C HIS A 162 7.80 -7.02 -3.90
N SER A 163 8.14 -7.90 -2.97
CA SER A 163 9.54 -8.21 -2.65
C SER A 163 10.10 -9.37 -3.47
N ASP A 164 9.25 -10.09 -4.19
CA ASP A 164 9.60 -11.20 -5.06
C ASP A 164 9.46 -10.78 -6.53
N TYR A 165 10.58 -10.80 -7.24
CA TYR A 165 10.66 -10.42 -8.65
C TYR A 165 9.81 -11.31 -9.55
N TYR A 166 9.89 -12.62 -9.35
CA TYR A 166 9.17 -13.56 -10.21
C TYR A 166 7.66 -13.44 -10.08
N ALA A 167 7.19 -13.18 -8.85
CA ALA A 167 5.76 -12.98 -8.62
C ALA A 167 5.24 -11.73 -9.31
N ILE A 168 5.93 -10.58 -9.16
CA ILE A 168 5.47 -9.34 -9.79
C ILE A 168 5.65 -9.36 -11.32
N GLN A 169 6.70 -10.04 -11.82
CA GLN A 169 6.89 -10.21 -13.25
C GLN A 169 5.73 -11.02 -13.84
N TYR A 170 5.37 -12.14 -13.22
CA TYR A 170 4.22 -12.94 -13.64
C TYR A 170 2.93 -12.11 -13.66
N ASP A 171 2.65 -11.36 -12.59
CA ASP A 171 1.47 -10.50 -12.50
C ASP A 171 1.50 -9.38 -13.55
N SER A 172 2.68 -8.84 -13.88
CA SER A 172 2.86 -7.82 -14.91
C SER A 172 2.59 -8.35 -16.32
N ASP A 173 3.10 -9.55 -16.62
CA ASP A 173 2.89 -10.20 -17.92
C ASP A 173 1.42 -10.52 -18.15
N VAL A 174 0.75 -11.06 -17.11
CA VAL A 174 -0.69 -11.33 -17.15
C VAL A 174 -1.51 -10.04 -17.35
N LEU A 175 -1.15 -8.97 -16.63
CA LEU A 175 -1.86 -7.70 -16.76
C LEU A 175 -1.60 -7.04 -18.12
N ALA A 176 -0.37 -7.14 -18.64
CA ALA A 176 0.01 -6.66 -19.97
C ALA A 176 -0.80 -7.34 -21.08
N GLU A 177 -0.95 -8.65 -21.01
CA GLU A 177 -1.76 -9.41 -21.97
C GLU A 177 -3.24 -8.97 -21.94
N ILE A 178 -3.80 -8.81 -20.74
CA ILE A 178 -5.20 -8.41 -20.55
C ILE A 178 -5.45 -6.98 -21.05
N LEU A 179 -4.58 -6.05 -20.70
CA LEU A 179 -4.72 -4.64 -21.06
C LEU A 179 -4.18 -4.33 -22.45
N LYS A 180 -3.47 -5.27 -23.09
CA LYS A 180 -2.76 -5.11 -24.36
C LYS A 180 -1.74 -3.97 -24.33
N LEU A 181 -0.99 -3.90 -23.25
CA LEU A 181 0.05 -2.90 -23.02
C LEU A 181 1.43 -3.54 -23.03
N GLU A 182 2.44 -2.77 -23.42
CA GLU A 182 3.84 -3.18 -23.27
C GLU A 182 4.32 -3.00 -21.82
N VAL A 183 5.25 -3.86 -21.41
CA VAL A 183 5.93 -3.76 -20.11
C VAL A 183 7.34 -3.21 -20.35
N GLU A 184 7.65 -2.09 -19.72
CA GLU A 184 8.98 -1.53 -19.69
C GLU A 184 9.59 -1.71 -18.29
N SER A 185 10.80 -2.29 -18.24
CA SER A 185 11.53 -2.48 -16.98
C SER A 185 12.50 -1.32 -16.75
N LEU A 186 12.42 -0.70 -15.58
CA LEU A 186 13.26 0.42 -15.16
C LEU A 186 14.00 0.07 -13.86
N GLU A 187 15.25 0.50 -13.74
CA GLU A 187 16.03 0.46 -12.50
C GLU A 187 16.14 1.88 -11.93
N ALA A 188 15.78 2.05 -10.63
CA ALA A 188 15.79 3.32 -9.90
C ALA A 188 16.78 3.28 -8.73
#